data_0941ef9ae658a880b70cfc85e9c07cba
#
_entry.id   0941ef9ae658a880b70cfc85e9c07cba
#
_cell.length_a   1.000
_cell.length_b   1.000
_cell.length_c   1.000
_cell.angle_alpha   90.00
_cell.angle_beta   90.00
_cell.angle_gamma   90.00
#
_symmetry.space_group_name_H-M   'P 1'
#
loop_
_entity.id
_entity.type
_entity.pdbx_description
1 polymer ?
#
loop_
_entity_poly.entity_id
_entity_poly.type
_entity_poly.pdbx_seq_one_letter_code
_entity_poly.pdbx_strand_id
1 'polypeptide(L)'
;SFYAHYANTHSLLYFSAKISTREYQWAHDRVLSFLKADPKDYTCFFTGSGTTAGINRLARVFRDYRPERSKVLVSLMEHHSNDLPHRKHAEEVIHIPLDNFGREVGCISLEEIEKHLKDNESKINYVAVTGVSNVTGIINPIYDIAELAHSYGALIIVDGAQMVSHLPVIISGHENPNRNLDAF
;
A
#
# COMPACT_ATOMS: atom_id res chain seq x y z
N SER A 1 -0.80 -2.46 -34.32
CA SER A 1 -0.90 -3.23 -33.07
C SER A 1 0.49 -3.37 -32.44
N PHE A 2 0.64 -3.10 -31.16
CA PHE A 2 1.92 -3.20 -30.43
C PHE A 2 2.48 -4.62 -30.45
N TYR A 3 1.64 -5.64 -30.38
CA TYR A 3 2.06 -7.04 -30.36
C TYR A 3 2.86 -7.49 -31.58
N ALA A 4 2.63 -6.88 -32.73
CA ALA A 4 3.37 -7.21 -33.96
C ALA A 4 4.86 -6.82 -33.89
N HIS A 5 5.21 -5.93 -32.94
CA HIS A 5 6.56 -5.38 -32.74
C HIS A 5 7.11 -5.65 -31.33
N TYR A 6 6.42 -6.46 -30.53
CA TYR A 6 6.84 -6.76 -29.17
C TYR A 6 8.19 -7.47 -29.14
N ALA A 7 9.04 -7.03 -28.24
CA ALA A 7 10.36 -7.60 -28.02
C ALA A 7 10.77 -7.41 -26.54
N ASN A 8 11.95 -7.92 -26.19
CA ASN A 8 12.49 -7.82 -24.82
C ASN A 8 12.54 -6.35 -24.32
N THR A 9 11.95 -6.10 -23.17
CA THR A 9 11.86 -4.78 -22.52
C THR A 9 13.15 -4.33 -21.82
N HIS A 10 14.20 -5.12 -21.83
CA HIS A 10 15.48 -4.81 -21.17
C HIS A 10 16.65 -4.69 -22.14
N SER A 11 16.38 -4.50 -23.42
CA SER A 11 17.40 -4.37 -24.46
C SER A 11 17.24 -3.06 -25.22
N LEU A 12 18.36 -2.45 -25.55
CA LEU A 12 18.43 -1.28 -26.43
C LEU A 12 19.18 -1.57 -27.74
N LEU A 13 19.44 -2.84 -28.04
CA LEU A 13 20.30 -3.23 -29.16
C LEU A 13 19.61 -3.12 -30.52
N TYR A 14 18.30 -3.36 -30.60
CA TYR A 14 17.57 -3.32 -31.84
C TYR A 14 16.23 -2.58 -31.72
N PHE A 15 15.67 -2.18 -32.85
CA PHE A 15 14.53 -1.26 -32.93
C PHE A 15 13.32 -1.69 -32.11
N SER A 16 12.84 -2.93 -32.26
CA SER A 16 11.65 -3.41 -31.55
C SER A 16 11.87 -3.46 -30.02
N ALA A 17 13.10 -3.82 -29.56
CA ALA A 17 13.43 -3.81 -28.13
C ALA A 17 13.47 -2.37 -27.57
N LYS A 18 13.97 -1.41 -28.33
CA LYS A 18 13.93 0.01 -27.91
C LYS A 18 12.49 0.50 -27.73
N ILE A 19 11.59 0.14 -28.65
CA ILE A 19 10.16 0.49 -28.54
C ILE A 19 9.57 -0.16 -27.28
N SER A 20 9.73 -1.48 -27.11
CA SER A 20 9.18 -2.21 -25.97
C SER A 20 9.71 -1.67 -24.64
N THR A 21 11.00 -1.36 -24.54
CA THR A 21 11.62 -0.77 -23.34
C THR A 21 11.03 0.61 -23.04
N ARG A 22 10.86 1.45 -24.04
CA ARG A 22 10.28 2.79 -23.88
C ARG A 22 8.81 2.71 -23.43
N GLU A 23 8.00 1.86 -24.03
CA GLU A 23 6.59 1.71 -23.65
C GLU A 23 6.45 1.11 -22.24
N TYR A 24 7.34 0.20 -21.85
CA TYR A 24 7.40 -0.35 -20.51
C TYR A 24 7.73 0.75 -19.48
N GLN A 25 8.76 1.55 -19.73
CA GLN A 25 9.12 2.67 -18.85
C GLN A 25 8.00 3.70 -18.78
N TRP A 26 7.42 4.06 -19.91
CA TRP A 26 6.28 4.98 -19.98
C TRP A 26 5.11 4.51 -19.11
N ALA A 27 4.82 3.21 -19.08
CA ALA A 27 3.75 2.67 -18.23
C ALA A 27 4.02 2.88 -16.74
N HIS A 28 5.27 2.66 -16.28
CA HIS A 28 5.67 2.93 -14.89
C HIS A 28 5.53 4.42 -14.55
N ASP A 29 6.04 5.30 -15.41
CA ASP A 29 5.98 6.76 -15.21
C ASP A 29 4.52 7.25 -15.16
N ARG A 30 3.63 6.64 -15.95
CA ARG A 30 2.19 6.97 -15.94
C ARG A 30 1.51 6.59 -14.64
N VAL A 31 1.83 5.43 -14.07
CA VAL A 31 1.29 5.03 -12.76
C VAL A 31 1.77 5.98 -11.68
N LEU A 32 3.07 6.27 -11.60
CA LEU A 32 3.61 7.21 -10.61
C LEU A 32 2.97 8.59 -10.75
N SER A 33 2.88 9.13 -11.97
CA SER A 33 2.24 10.42 -12.24
C SER A 33 0.75 10.43 -11.88
N PHE A 34 0.02 9.36 -12.17
CA PHE A 34 -1.41 9.23 -11.85
C PHE A 34 -1.65 9.25 -10.33
N LEU A 35 -0.78 8.61 -9.56
CA LEU A 35 -0.82 8.53 -8.11
C LEU A 35 -0.09 9.70 -7.43
N LYS A 36 0.44 10.65 -8.20
CA LYS A 36 1.25 11.78 -7.71
C LYS A 36 2.41 11.32 -6.80
N ALA A 37 3.02 10.21 -7.14
CA ALA A 37 4.20 9.68 -6.46
C ALA A 37 5.47 10.32 -7.05
N ASP A 38 6.33 10.90 -6.21
CA ASP A 38 7.60 11.45 -6.68
C ASP A 38 8.54 10.31 -7.13
N PRO A 39 8.99 10.29 -8.40
CA PRO A 39 9.84 9.22 -8.90
C PRO A 39 11.25 9.18 -8.28
N LYS A 40 11.63 10.17 -7.47
CA LYS A 40 12.88 10.15 -6.69
C LYS A 40 12.78 9.23 -5.48
N ASP A 41 11.59 9.14 -4.89
CA ASP A 41 11.35 8.41 -3.65
C ASP A 41 10.52 7.14 -3.87
N TYR A 42 9.80 7.06 -5.00
CA TYR A 42 8.85 5.97 -5.29
C TYR A 42 9.16 5.26 -6.59
N THR A 43 8.81 3.99 -6.62
CA THR A 43 8.87 3.18 -7.83
C THR A 43 7.59 2.36 -8.01
N CYS A 44 7.27 2.02 -9.25
CA CYS A 44 6.15 1.17 -9.59
C CYS A 44 6.64 -0.23 -9.96
N PHE A 45 5.95 -1.26 -9.49
CA PHE A 45 6.18 -2.64 -9.89
C PHE A 45 4.89 -3.25 -10.43
N PHE A 46 4.91 -3.73 -11.65
CA PHE A 46 3.84 -4.58 -12.17
C PHE A 46 4.05 -6.02 -11.69
N THR A 47 3.16 -6.47 -10.82
CA THR A 47 3.13 -7.84 -10.33
C THR A 47 2.00 -8.59 -11.02
N GLY A 48 2.16 -9.84 -11.35
CA GLY A 48 1.03 -10.63 -11.86
C GLY A 48 -0.01 -10.90 -10.76
N SER A 49 -1.15 -11.49 -11.13
CA SER A 49 -2.16 -12.01 -10.17
C SER A 49 -2.77 -10.96 -9.21
N GLY A 50 -2.97 -9.74 -9.71
CA GLY A 50 -3.70 -8.67 -9.01
C GLY A 50 -3.03 -8.18 -7.72
N THR A 51 -3.78 -7.45 -6.91
CA THR A 51 -3.34 -6.87 -5.64
C THR A 51 -2.79 -7.92 -4.68
N THR A 52 -3.33 -9.14 -4.69
CA THR A 52 -2.84 -10.25 -3.85
C THR A 52 -1.34 -10.50 -4.02
N ALA A 53 -0.83 -10.50 -5.27
CA ALA A 53 0.59 -10.70 -5.53
C ALA A 53 1.43 -9.52 -5.03
N GLY A 54 0.94 -8.28 -5.19
CA GLY A 54 1.57 -7.07 -4.69
C GLY A 54 1.73 -7.10 -3.17
N ILE A 55 0.64 -7.32 -2.46
CA ILE A 55 0.63 -7.32 -0.98
C ILE A 55 1.48 -8.46 -0.41
N ASN A 56 1.45 -9.67 -1.00
CA ASN A 56 2.35 -10.75 -0.59
C ASN A 56 3.83 -10.36 -0.71
N ARG A 57 4.18 -9.64 -1.76
CA ARG A 57 5.53 -9.14 -1.96
C ARG A 57 5.89 -8.07 -0.93
N LEU A 58 5.00 -7.10 -0.70
CA LEU A 58 5.19 -6.01 0.28
C LEU A 58 5.35 -6.57 1.71
N ALA A 59 4.48 -7.47 2.15
CA ALA A 59 4.54 -8.06 3.48
C ALA A 59 5.90 -8.75 3.74
N ARG A 60 6.42 -9.48 2.73
CA ARG A 60 7.76 -10.08 2.82
C ARG A 60 8.87 -9.04 2.85
N VAL A 61 8.82 -8.06 1.95
CA VAL A 61 9.86 -7.02 1.84
C VAL A 61 9.93 -6.18 3.11
N PHE A 62 8.79 -5.78 3.67
CA PHE A 62 8.76 -4.96 4.88
C PHE A 62 9.26 -5.74 6.11
N ARG A 63 8.93 -7.03 6.21
CA ARG A 63 9.55 -7.90 7.22
C ARG A 63 11.07 -7.93 7.11
N ASP A 64 11.59 -8.13 5.89
CA ASP A 64 13.03 -8.24 5.65
C ASP A 64 13.75 -6.88 5.82
N TYR A 65 13.06 -5.78 5.55
CA TYR A 65 13.58 -4.41 5.69
C TYR A 65 13.70 -3.95 7.14
N ARG A 66 12.76 -4.38 8.02
CA ARG A 66 12.74 -4.01 9.44
C ARG A 66 12.53 -5.24 10.31
N PRO A 67 13.49 -6.16 10.34
CA PRO A 67 13.35 -7.46 11.04
C PRO A 67 13.18 -7.30 12.57
N GLU A 68 13.61 -6.17 13.13
CA GLU A 68 13.43 -5.85 14.55
C GLU A 68 11.99 -5.48 14.93
N ARG A 69 11.14 -5.17 13.93
CA ARG A 69 9.73 -4.85 14.08
C ARG A 69 8.87 -5.98 13.56
N SER A 70 8.48 -6.90 14.43
CA SER A 70 7.90 -8.18 14.04
C SER A 70 6.36 -8.22 14.01
N LYS A 71 5.70 -7.14 14.49
CA LYS A 71 4.24 -7.06 14.56
C LYS A 71 3.65 -6.19 13.48
N VAL A 72 2.42 -6.48 13.08
CA VAL A 72 1.67 -5.74 12.06
C VAL A 72 0.26 -5.46 12.55
N LEU A 73 -0.24 -4.24 12.32
CA LEU A 73 -1.64 -3.89 12.53
C LEU A 73 -2.41 -4.07 11.22
N VAL A 74 -3.55 -4.76 11.27
CA VAL A 74 -4.41 -5.01 10.10
C VAL A 74 -5.86 -4.70 10.49
N SER A 75 -6.63 -3.99 9.66
CA SER A 75 -8.02 -3.72 10.01
C SER A 75 -8.91 -4.96 9.87
N LEU A 76 -10.01 -5.01 10.63
CA LEU A 76 -11.00 -6.11 10.51
C LEU A 76 -11.84 -6.03 9.22
N MET A 77 -11.76 -4.93 8.44
CA MET A 77 -12.53 -4.83 7.19
C MET A 77 -11.75 -5.26 5.95
N GLU A 78 -10.54 -5.78 6.11
CA GLU A 78 -9.67 -6.12 4.99
C GLU A 78 -10.23 -7.24 4.12
N HIS A 79 -10.00 -7.13 2.82
CA HIS A 79 -10.11 -8.29 1.93
C HIS A 79 -9.03 -9.32 2.30
N HIS A 80 -9.31 -10.61 2.10
CA HIS A 80 -8.35 -11.69 2.39
C HIS A 80 -6.97 -11.48 1.75
N SER A 81 -6.93 -10.78 0.61
CA SER A 81 -5.65 -10.41 -0.06
C SER A 81 -4.78 -9.48 0.78
N ASN A 82 -5.38 -8.68 1.68
CA ASN A 82 -4.68 -7.76 2.57
C ASN A 82 -4.73 -8.19 4.05
N ASP A 83 -5.10 -9.43 4.34
CA ASP A 83 -5.03 -10.02 5.68
C ASP A 83 -4.08 -11.23 5.70
N LEU A 84 -4.31 -12.24 4.85
CA LEU A 84 -3.58 -13.51 4.88
C LEU A 84 -2.05 -13.37 4.63
N PRO A 85 -1.57 -12.49 3.75
CA PRO A 85 -0.12 -12.32 3.55
C PRO A 85 0.61 -11.87 4.82
N HIS A 86 -0.02 -11.00 5.61
CA HIS A 86 0.58 -10.49 6.84
C HIS A 86 0.72 -11.58 7.89
N ARG A 87 -0.28 -12.46 8.03
CA ARG A 87 -0.22 -13.64 8.94
C ARG A 87 0.91 -14.60 8.59
N LYS A 88 1.32 -14.64 7.33
CA LYS A 88 2.42 -15.50 6.87
C LYS A 88 3.80 -14.91 7.20
N HIS A 89 3.91 -13.59 7.24
CA HIS A 89 5.21 -12.92 7.28
C HIS A 89 5.50 -12.16 8.57
N ALA A 90 4.48 -11.79 9.37
CA ALA A 90 4.67 -11.22 10.71
C ALA A 90 4.73 -12.33 11.77
N GLU A 91 5.36 -12.06 12.90
CA GLU A 91 5.26 -12.91 14.09
C GLU A 91 3.89 -12.79 14.75
N GLU A 92 3.33 -11.59 14.74
CA GLU A 92 2.03 -11.29 15.29
C GLU A 92 1.26 -10.31 14.38
N VAL A 93 0.02 -10.66 14.07
CA VAL A 93 -0.94 -9.75 13.44
C VAL A 93 -1.98 -9.34 14.46
N ILE A 94 -2.05 -8.06 14.73
CA ILE A 94 -3.04 -7.46 15.62
C ILE A 94 -4.15 -6.87 14.75
N HIS A 95 -5.37 -7.33 14.95
CA HIS A 95 -6.52 -6.85 14.19
C HIS A 95 -7.16 -5.64 14.86
N ILE A 96 -7.25 -4.54 14.12
CA ILE A 96 -7.86 -3.30 14.57
C ILE A 96 -9.39 -3.41 14.41
N PRO A 97 -10.16 -3.22 15.49
CA PRO A 97 -11.60 -3.21 15.42
C PRO A 97 -12.12 -2.02 14.62
N LEU A 98 -13.36 -2.15 14.17
CA LEU A 98 -14.08 -1.06 13.50
C LEU A 98 -14.85 -0.25 14.54
N ASP A 99 -14.98 1.04 14.28
CA ASP A 99 -15.80 1.91 15.12
C ASP A 99 -17.29 1.55 14.96
N ASN A 100 -17.98 1.40 16.07
CA ASN A 100 -19.39 1.01 16.13
C ASN A 100 -20.28 2.14 16.64
N PHE A 101 -19.74 3.34 16.85
CA PHE A 101 -20.45 4.45 17.47
C PHE A 101 -20.51 5.68 16.56
N GLY A 102 -21.62 6.39 16.61
CA GLY A 102 -21.80 7.67 15.95
C GLY A 102 -22.06 7.57 14.44
N ARG A 103 -21.55 8.56 13.70
CA ARG A 103 -21.75 8.69 12.24
C ARG A 103 -20.77 7.85 11.40
N GLU A 104 -19.72 7.38 12.04
CA GLU A 104 -18.62 6.64 11.39
C GLU A 104 -18.68 5.14 11.64
N VAL A 105 -19.89 4.63 11.89
CA VAL A 105 -20.10 3.19 12.12
C VAL A 105 -19.49 2.35 11.01
N GLY A 106 -18.56 1.47 11.40
CA GLY A 106 -17.88 0.56 10.48
C GLY A 106 -16.58 1.12 9.90
N CYS A 107 -16.16 2.34 10.22
CA CYS A 107 -14.85 2.88 9.87
C CYS A 107 -13.73 2.24 10.70
N ILE A 108 -12.49 2.36 10.24
CA ILE A 108 -11.33 1.95 11.03
C ILE A 108 -11.16 2.94 12.20
N SER A 109 -11.03 2.43 13.42
CA SER A 109 -10.84 3.24 14.61
C SER A 109 -9.41 3.76 14.72
N LEU A 110 -9.23 5.08 14.59
CA LEU A 110 -7.93 5.75 14.81
C LEU A 110 -7.48 5.63 16.26
N GLU A 111 -8.40 5.67 17.22
CA GLU A 111 -8.09 5.53 18.64
C GLU A 111 -7.51 4.15 18.98
N GLU A 112 -8.07 3.09 18.40
CA GLU A 112 -7.53 1.74 18.60
C GLU A 112 -6.18 1.55 17.87
N ILE A 113 -5.98 2.16 16.69
CA ILE A 113 -4.66 2.17 16.05
C ILE A 113 -3.64 2.84 16.97
N GLU A 114 -3.94 4.04 17.48
CA GLU A 114 -3.04 4.77 18.35
C GLU A 114 -2.70 4.00 19.62
N LYS A 115 -3.70 3.42 20.27
CA LYS A 115 -3.52 2.58 21.46
C LYS A 115 -2.58 1.41 21.17
N HIS A 116 -2.79 0.66 20.09
CA HIS A 116 -1.92 -0.46 19.76
C HIS A 116 -0.51 -0.03 19.36
N LEU A 117 -0.35 1.12 18.72
CA LEU A 117 0.97 1.70 18.42
C LEU A 117 1.72 2.06 19.71
N LYS A 118 1.04 2.67 20.69
CA LYS A 118 1.60 2.97 22.02
C LYS A 118 1.97 1.71 22.79
N ASP A 119 1.05 0.75 22.89
CA ASP A 119 1.22 -0.47 23.69
C ASP A 119 2.32 -1.38 23.12
N ASN A 120 2.64 -1.24 21.82
CA ASN A 120 3.65 -2.02 21.12
C ASN A 120 4.77 -1.14 20.55
N GLU A 121 5.16 -0.09 21.26
CA GLU A 121 6.16 0.86 20.80
C GLU A 121 7.42 0.17 20.25
N SER A 122 7.86 0.61 19.07
CA SER A 122 9.01 0.07 18.34
C SER A 122 8.88 -1.39 17.83
N LYS A 123 7.75 -2.07 18.04
CA LYS A 123 7.52 -3.44 17.55
C LYS A 123 6.64 -3.51 16.31
N ILE A 124 5.81 -2.48 16.08
CA ILE A 124 4.95 -2.43 14.89
C ILE A 124 5.79 -2.04 13.68
N ASN A 125 5.80 -2.91 12.68
CA ASN A 125 6.49 -2.68 11.41
C ASN A 125 5.66 -1.74 10.53
N TYR A 126 4.41 -2.10 10.31
CA TYR A 126 3.48 -1.31 9.50
C TYR A 126 2.02 -1.52 9.90
N VAL A 127 1.19 -0.60 9.43
CA VAL A 127 -0.27 -0.68 9.45
C VAL A 127 -0.75 -1.02 8.04
N ALA A 128 -1.56 -2.06 7.88
CA ALA A 128 -2.14 -2.45 6.60
C ALA A 128 -3.65 -2.21 6.61
N VAL A 129 -4.13 -1.40 5.66
CA VAL A 129 -5.54 -0.98 5.60
C VAL A 129 -6.04 -0.90 4.17
N THR A 130 -7.33 -1.18 3.97
CA THR A 130 -7.99 -0.88 2.70
C THR A 130 -8.36 0.59 2.60
N GLY A 131 -8.15 1.20 1.44
CA GLY A 131 -8.59 2.58 1.18
C GLY A 131 -10.10 2.71 1.07
N VAL A 132 -10.74 1.71 0.43
CA VAL A 132 -12.19 1.60 0.29
C VAL A 132 -12.60 0.14 0.45
N SER A 133 -13.55 -0.12 1.33
CA SER A 133 -14.06 -1.48 1.54
C SER A 133 -14.79 -2.01 0.30
N ASN A 134 -14.41 -3.18 -0.18
CA ASN A 134 -15.10 -3.86 -1.29
C ASN A 134 -16.50 -4.39 -0.91
N VAL A 135 -16.82 -4.44 0.37
CA VAL A 135 -18.10 -4.94 0.88
C VAL A 135 -19.07 -3.80 1.21
N THR A 136 -18.60 -2.81 1.96
CA THR A 136 -19.43 -1.73 2.49
C THR A 136 -19.34 -0.43 1.70
N GLY A 137 -18.27 -0.25 0.91
CA GLY A 137 -17.96 1.00 0.22
C GLY A 137 -17.46 2.11 1.15
N ILE A 138 -17.20 1.83 2.42
CA ILE A 138 -16.67 2.80 3.36
C ILE A 138 -15.27 3.24 2.90
N ILE A 139 -15.06 4.56 2.88
CA ILE A 139 -13.79 5.21 2.57
C ILE A 139 -13.05 5.45 3.88
N ASN A 140 -11.86 4.90 4.02
CA ASN A 140 -11.05 5.04 5.21
C ASN A 140 -10.12 6.27 5.15
N PRO A 141 -9.79 6.91 6.28
CA PRO A 141 -8.93 8.08 6.37
C PRO A 141 -7.44 7.71 6.26
N ILE A 142 -7.02 7.18 5.10
CA ILE A 142 -5.70 6.59 4.89
C ILE A 142 -4.54 7.55 5.21
N TYR A 143 -4.72 8.85 5.01
CA TYR A 143 -3.69 9.85 5.29
C TYR A 143 -3.56 10.16 6.78
N ASP A 144 -4.67 10.12 7.52
CA ASP A 144 -4.65 10.28 8.98
C ASP A 144 -4.05 9.04 9.63
N ILE A 145 -4.34 7.85 9.08
CA ILE A 145 -3.71 6.59 9.49
C ILE A 145 -2.20 6.61 9.21
N ALA A 146 -1.77 7.13 8.05
CA ALA A 146 -0.36 7.29 7.70
C ALA A 146 0.37 8.20 8.69
N GLU A 147 -0.19 9.38 8.95
CA GLU A 147 0.36 10.35 9.91
C GLU A 147 0.50 9.73 11.30
N LEU A 148 -0.52 9.01 11.75
CA LEU A 148 -0.50 8.32 13.03
C LEU A 148 0.56 7.21 13.06
N ALA A 149 0.62 6.34 12.06
CA ALA A 149 1.61 5.27 11.96
C ALA A 149 3.04 5.82 12.00
N HIS A 150 3.32 6.85 11.19
CA HIS A 150 4.63 7.48 11.12
C HIS A 150 5.04 8.16 12.42
N SER A 151 4.10 8.74 13.19
CA SER A 151 4.40 9.35 14.47
C SER A 151 4.95 8.36 15.51
N TYR A 152 4.66 7.07 15.34
CA TYR A 152 5.22 5.96 16.12
C TYR A 152 6.31 5.17 15.36
N GLY A 153 6.75 5.68 14.22
CA GLY A 153 7.79 5.07 13.38
C GLY A 153 7.37 3.78 12.68
N ALA A 154 6.06 3.47 12.60
CA ALA A 154 5.53 2.41 11.76
C ALA A 154 5.32 2.89 10.33
N LEU A 155 5.36 1.97 9.35
CA LEU A 155 5.04 2.25 7.95
C LEU A 155 3.54 2.04 7.68
N ILE A 156 3.10 2.36 6.45
CA ILE A 156 1.73 2.09 6.00
C ILE A 156 1.69 1.37 4.66
N ILE A 157 0.83 0.35 4.56
CA ILE A 157 0.43 -0.31 3.30
C ILE A 157 -1.06 -0.04 3.08
N VAL A 158 -1.42 0.52 1.95
CA VAL A 158 -2.82 0.74 1.58
C VAL A 158 -3.23 -0.19 0.44
N ASP A 159 -4.22 -1.05 0.66
CA ASP A 159 -4.92 -1.75 -0.41
C ASP A 159 -5.84 -0.77 -1.14
N GLY A 160 -5.40 -0.34 -2.31
CA GLY A 160 -6.12 0.60 -3.16
C GLY A 160 -7.01 -0.03 -4.21
N ALA A 161 -7.22 -1.36 -4.19
CA ALA A 161 -7.91 -2.09 -5.26
C ALA A 161 -9.29 -1.51 -5.62
N GLN A 162 -10.06 -1.08 -4.63
CA GLN A 162 -11.36 -0.41 -4.85
C GLN A 162 -11.23 1.11 -4.97
N MET A 163 -10.20 1.71 -4.36
CA MET A 163 -10.05 3.16 -4.29
C MET A 163 -9.55 3.76 -5.59
N VAL A 164 -8.52 3.18 -6.19
CA VAL A 164 -7.72 3.78 -7.27
C VAL A 164 -8.51 4.08 -8.55
N SER A 165 -9.55 3.30 -8.83
CA SER A 165 -10.40 3.47 -10.01
C SER A 165 -11.52 4.50 -9.81
N HIS A 166 -11.77 4.96 -8.58
CA HIS A 166 -12.93 5.79 -8.26
C HIS A 166 -12.57 7.12 -7.58
N LEU A 167 -11.45 7.17 -6.87
CA LEU A 167 -11.05 8.34 -6.08
C LEU A 167 -9.63 8.78 -6.44
N PRO A 168 -9.36 10.10 -6.40
CA PRO A 168 -8.00 10.58 -6.53
C PRO A 168 -7.17 10.16 -5.33
N VAL A 169 -5.96 9.65 -5.60
CA VAL A 169 -4.98 9.25 -4.58
C VAL A 169 -3.72 10.07 -4.77
N ILE A 170 -3.17 10.55 -3.66
CA ILE A 170 -1.90 11.29 -3.62
C ILE A 170 -0.96 10.51 -2.71
N ILE A 171 0.05 9.86 -3.30
CA ILE A 171 1.01 9.06 -2.52
C ILE A 171 2.01 9.95 -1.80
N SER A 172 2.48 11.03 -2.45
CA SER A 172 3.49 11.92 -1.87
C SER A 172 3.24 13.39 -2.18
N GLY A 173 3.98 14.28 -1.51
CA GLY A 173 3.88 15.73 -1.71
C GLY A 173 2.82 16.40 -0.84
N HIS A 174 2.40 15.76 0.23
CA HIS A 174 1.58 16.40 1.27
C HIS A 174 2.40 17.46 2.02
N GLU A 175 1.73 18.53 2.49
CA GLU A 175 2.38 19.55 3.33
C GLU A 175 3.00 18.95 4.60
N ASN A 176 2.30 17.97 5.20
CA ASN A 176 2.85 17.12 6.25
C ASN A 176 3.39 15.83 5.63
N PRO A 177 4.72 15.60 5.59
CA PRO A 177 5.31 14.39 4.99
C PRO A 177 4.85 13.09 5.65
N ASN A 178 4.42 13.12 6.91
CA ASN A 178 3.90 11.94 7.60
C ASN A 178 2.57 11.44 7.02
N ARG A 179 1.93 12.20 6.14
CA ARG A 179 0.73 11.80 5.40
C ARG A 179 1.03 11.08 4.08
N ASN A 180 2.29 10.99 3.69
CA ASN A 180 2.71 10.21 2.53
C ASN A 180 2.48 8.72 2.79
N LEU A 181 2.20 7.95 1.73
CA LEU A 181 1.98 6.50 1.83
C LEU A 181 3.27 5.77 1.46
N ASP A 182 3.70 4.78 2.25
CA ASP A 182 4.92 4.01 1.95
C ASP A 182 4.69 2.98 0.84
N ALA A 183 3.48 2.41 0.78
CA ALA A 183 3.08 1.48 -0.28
C ALA A 183 1.56 1.55 -0.55
N PHE A 184 1.22 1.42 -1.85
CA PHE A 184 -0.15 1.51 -2.33
C PHE A 184 -0.39 0.49 -3.47
#